data_10e57d786c2e50e6adaef372b3eaf579
#
_entry.id   10e57d786c2e50e6adaef372b3eaf579
#
_cell.length_a   1.000
_cell.length_b   1.000
_cell.length_c   1.000
_cell.angle_alpha   90.00
_cell.angle_beta   90.00
_cell.angle_gamma   90.00
#
_symmetry.space_group_name_H-M   'P 1'
#
loop_
_entity.id
_entity.type
_entity.pdbx_description
1 polymer ?
#
loop_
_entity_poly.entity_id
_entity_poly.type
_entity_poly.pdbx_seq_one_letter_code
_entity_poly.pdbx_strand_id
1 'polypeptide(L)'
;MKKEEDSRELPNTAAFQDEFTRSLLDSPEQVEDGHYLFESKTGGYSMLWPKNAVTDGPPFYQRTKDSFEKIIFNDINEKENYNYSFSTTYSTYGESAVESSLGILSDSVSYNGEYEKIETDKTHIYFAKSEDTYAGITTYFFFGYITSKESQKGLEYIFSTECIDESKLTCNIDIKKGEEKALHYLKSVKFNKE
;
A
#
# COMPACT_ATOMS: atom_id res chain seq x y z
N MET A 1 5.58 0.48 36.88
CA MET A 1 6.61 -0.34 36.23
C MET A 1 6.97 0.39 34.93
N LYS A 2 8.20 0.93 34.82
CA LYS A 2 8.75 1.46 33.57
C LYS A 2 9.00 0.26 32.66
N LYS A 3 8.44 0.24 31.43
CA LYS A 3 8.89 -0.67 30.38
C LYS A 3 10.40 -0.40 30.20
N GLU A 4 11.22 -1.42 30.32
CA GLU A 4 12.60 -1.37 29.85
C GLU A 4 12.54 -1.01 28.36
N GLU A 5 13.10 0.15 28.01
CA GLU A 5 13.39 0.48 26.63
C GLU A 5 14.43 -0.55 26.16
N ASP A 6 14.01 -1.38 25.22
CA ASP A 6 14.86 -2.37 24.57
C ASP A 6 15.99 -1.62 23.85
N SER A 7 17.20 -1.72 24.38
CA SER A 7 18.40 -1.04 23.90
C SER A 7 18.95 -1.62 22.59
N ARG A 8 18.13 -2.35 21.83
CA ARG A 8 18.49 -2.82 20.48
C ARG A 8 18.59 -1.62 19.55
N GLU A 9 19.70 -1.53 18.85
CA GLU A 9 19.91 -0.52 17.81
C GLU A 9 18.81 -0.65 16.74
N LEU A 10 18.09 0.45 16.47
CA LEU A 10 17.00 0.45 15.47
C LEU A 10 17.58 0.19 14.08
N PRO A 11 16.84 -0.53 13.20
CA PRO A 11 17.27 -0.74 11.83
C PRO A 11 17.58 0.58 11.11
N ASN A 12 18.67 0.62 10.36
CA ASN A 12 19.03 1.76 9.53
C ASN A 12 18.27 1.73 8.18
N THR A 13 16.96 1.83 8.26
CA THR A 13 16.04 1.88 7.11
C THR A 13 15.14 3.11 7.23
N ALA A 14 14.67 3.68 6.12
CA ALA A 14 13.86 4.88 6.13
C ALA A 14 12.60 4.70 7.01
N ALA A 15 11.92 3.57 6.92
CA ALA A 15 10.73 3.26 7.72
C ALA A 15 10.99 3.30 9.24
N PHE A 16 12.19 2.88 9.70
CA PHE A 16 12.53 2.92 11.13
C PHE A 16 13.16 4.22 11.59
N GLN A 17 13.74 5.01 10.68
CA GLN A 17 14.27 6.34 11.00
C GLN A 17 13.14 7.38 11.12
N ASP A 18 12.02 7.20 10.43
CA ASP A 18 10.82 8.02 10.60
C ASP A 18 10.01 7.55 11.81
N GLU A 19 9.76 8.46 12.77
CA GLU A 19 9.08 8.14 14.03
C GLU A 19 7.61 7.73 13.81
N PHE A 20 6.92 8.43 12.90
CA PHE A 20 5.51 8.14 12.66
C PHE A 20 5.36 6.79 11.96
N THR A 21 6.11 6.56 10.87
CA THR A 21 6.11 5.28 10.15
C THR A 21 6.45 4.12 11.07
N ARG A 22 7.52 4.26 11.86
CA ARG A 22 7.92 3.24 12.85
C ARG A 22 6.78 2.88 13.80
N SER A 23 5.97 3.85 14.21
CA SER A 23 4.83 3.61 15.11
C SER A 23 3.73 2.72 14.52
N LEU A 24 3.73 2.53 13.20
CA LEU A 24 2.77 1.70 12.46
C LEU A 24 3.27 0.26 12.25
N LEU A 25 4.55 0.00 12.52
CA LEU A 25 5.17 -1.32 12.31
C LEU A 25 5.12 -2.15 13.58
N ASP A 26 4.90 -3.46 13.42
CA ASP A 26 4.78 -4.40 14.54
C ASP A 26 6.11 -4.57 15.28
N SER A 27 7.20 -4.78 14.53
CA SER A 27 8.53 -5.02 15.10
C SER A 27 9.65 -4.54 14.19
N PRO A 28 10.91 -4.38 14.72
CA PRO A 28 12.06 -4.05 13.91
C PRO A 28 12.58 -5.22 13.05
N GLU A 29 11.99 -6.40 13.19
CA GLU A 29 12.37 -7.58 12.42
C GLU A 29 11.65 -7.61 11.07
N GLN A 30 12.41 -7.82 9.99
CA GLN A 30 11.82 -8.02 8.68
C GLN A 30 11.12 -9.38 8.63
N VAL A 31 9.87 -9.40 8.15
CA VAL A 31 9.10 -10.64 7.96
C VAL A 31 9.46 -11.36 6.67
N GLU A 32 10.03 -10.61 5.71
CA GLU A 32 10.70 -11.10 4.51
C GLU A 32 11.73 -10.06 4.05
N ASP A 33 12.64 -10.43 3.14
CA ASP A 33 13.70 -9.51 2.69
C ASP A 33 13.13 -8.20 2.14
N GLY A 34 13.54 -7.11 2.76
CA GLY A 34 13.13 -5.75 2.39
C GLY A 34 11.77 -5.31 2.93
N HIS A 35 11.08 -6.13 3.76
CA HIS A 35 9.74 -5.81 4.23
C HIS A 35 9.55 -6.05 5.74
N TYR A 36 8.86 -5.10 6.36
CA TYR A 36 8.33 -5.19 7.72
C TYR A 36 6.85 -5.57 7.70
N LEU A 37 6.32 -5.97 8.85
CA LEU A 37 4.89 -6.14 9.04
C LEU A 37 4.27 -4.82 9.49
N PHE A 38 3.34 -4.31 8.68
CA PHE A 38 2.43 -3.24 9.09
C PHE A 38 1.20 -3.84 9.75
N GLU A 39 0.80 -3.30 10.88
CA GLU A 39 -0.46 -3.60 11.54
C GLU A 39 -1.34 -2.34 11.63
N SER A 40 -2.52 -2.41 11.02
CA SER A 40 -3.49 -1.32 11.06
C SER A 40 -3.85 -0.95 12.49
N LYS A 41 -3.88 0.36 12.78
CA LYS A 41 -4.33 0.87 14.08
C LYS A 41 -5.83 0.67 14.32
N THR A 42 -6.59 0.25 13.29
CA THR A 42 -7.97 -0.23 13.45
C THR A 42 -8.03 -1.65 13.99
N GLY A 43 -6.91 -2.38 13.96
CA GLY A 43 -6.89 -3.82 14.22
C GLY A 43 -7.55 -4.65 13.11
N GLY A 44 -7.93 -4.04 11.98
CA GLY A 44 -8.71 -4.67 10.92
C GLY A 44 -7.90 -5.51 9.95
N TYR A 45 -6.65 -5.14 9.70
CA TYR A 45 -5.80 -5.82 8.74
C TYR A 45 -4.31 -5.64 9.03
N SER A 46 -3.50 -6.47 8.38
CA SER A 46 -2.04 -6.31 8.28
C SER A 46 -1.59 -6.48 6.83
N MET A 47 -0.42 -5.97 6.49
CA MET A 47 0.20 -6.11 5.17
C MET A 47 1.72 -5.93 5.24
N LEU A 48 2.41 -6.25 4.15
CA LEU A 48 3.83 -5.93 4.01
C LEU A 48 4.05 -4.41 3.87
N TRP A 49 5.11 -3.94 4.49
CA TRP A 49 5.57 -2.55 4.40
C TRP A 49 7.01 -2.49 3.89
N PRO A 50 7.31 -1.77 2.79
CA PRO A 50 8.66 -1.67 2.26
C PRO A 50 9.61 -0.98 3.25
N LYS A 51 10.82 -1.49 3.42
CA LYS A 51 11.79 -0.96 4.38
C LYS A 51 12.21 0.49 4.17
N ASN A 52 12.06 0.98 2.92
CA ASN A 52 12.40 2.37 2.58
C ASN A 52 11.17 3.28 2.45
N ALA A 53 9.96 2.74 2.59
CA ALA A 53 8.74 3.52 2.46
C ALA A 53 8.45 4.32 3.75
N VAL A 54 8.02 5.57 3.56
CA VAL A 54 7.74 6.52 4.63
C VAL A 54 6.36 7.16 4.42
N THR A 55 5.65 7.42 5.51
CA THR A 55 4.42 8.25 5.54
C THR A 55 4.61 9.40 6.52
N ASP A 56 4.32 10.62 6.07
CA ASP A 56 4.52 11.85 6.84
C ASP A 56 3.45 12.09 7.93
N GLY A 57 2.60 11.09 8.21
CA GLY A 57 1.49 11.27 9.14
C GLY A 57 0.36 12.13 8.54
N PRO A 58 -0.44 12.83 9.37
CA PRO A 58 -1.51 13.68 8.84
C PRO A 58 -0.99 14.81 7.93
N PRO A 59 -1.60 15.04 6.74
CA PRO A 59 -2.89 14.48 6.29
C PRO A 59 -2.82 13.12 5.55
N PHE A 60 -1.63 12.52 5.39
CA PHE A 60 -1.42 11.27 4.67
C PHE A 60 -1.85 10.04 5.47
N TYR A 61 -2.11 10.21 6.76
CA TYR A 61 -2.71 9.20 7.63
C TYR A 61 -4.00 9.73 8.25
N GLN A 62 -5.09 8.98 8.07
CA GLN A 62 -6.40 9.30 8.64
C GLN A 62 -7.03 8.03 9.20
N ARG A 63 -7.68 8.14 10.36
CA ARG A 63 -8.38 7.01 10.98
C ARG A 63 -9.65 7.45 11.69
N THR A 64 -10.70 6.64 11.57
CA THR A 64 -11.93 6.78 12.34
C THR A 64 -12.18 5.51 13.14
N LYS A 65 -11.79 5.54 14.42
CA LYS A 65 -11.87 4.37 15.33
C LYS A 65 -11.34 3.09 14.64
N ASP A 66 -12.16 2.04 14.63
CA ASP A 66 -11.81 0.73 14.11
C ASP A 66 -12.44 0.44 12.74
N SER A 67 -13.20 1.40 12.18
CA SER A 67 -14.01 1.21 10.97
C SER A 67 -13.40 1.76 9.69
N PHE A 68 -12.42 2.67 9.80
CA PHE A 68 -11.81 3.35 8.65
C PHE A 68 -10.35 3.71 8.92
N GLU A 69 -9.49 3.46 7.95
CA GLU A 69 -8.10 3.91 7.96
C GLU A 69 -7.63 4.19 6.53
N LYS A 70 -7.07 5.36 6.30
CA LYS A 70 -6.42 5.72 5.03
C LYS A 70 -4.96 6.04 5.28
N ILE A 71 -4.07 5.45 4.48
CA ILE A 71 -2.63 5.68 4.55
C ILE A 71 -2.11 5.92 3.13
N ILE A 72 -1.29 6.95 3.00
CA ILE A 72 -0.48 7.20 1.80
C ILE A 72 0.98 7.19 2.23
N PHE A 73 1.81 6.40 1.55
CA PHE A 73 3.23 6.28 1.82
C PHE A 73 4.03 6.13 0.52
N ASN A 74 5.29 6.54 0.56
CA ASN A 74 6.14 6.60 -0.62
C ASN A 74 7.49 5.92 -0.36
N ASP A 75 8.02 5.25 -1.39
CA ASP A 75 9.39 4.74 -1.47
C ASP A 75 10.10 5.46 -2.62
N ILE A 76 10.95 6.42 -2.29
CA ILE A 76 11.64 7.28 -3.25
C ILE A 76 13.09 6.82 -3.37
N ASN A 77 13.52 6.51 -4.59
CA ASN A 77 14.92 6.18 -4.88
C ASN A 77 15.51 7.12 -5.94
N GLU A 78 16.15 8.19 -5.47
CA GLU A 78 16.77 9.19 -6.34
C GLU A 78 17.91 8.64 -7.21
N LYS A 79 18.61 7.60 -6.74
CA LYS A 79 19.73 6.99 -7.49
C LYS A 79 19.24 6.22 -8.69
N GLU A 80 18.14 5.49 -8.53
CA GLU A 80 17.50 4.72 -9.60
C GLU A 80 16.41 5.51 -10.31
N ASN A 81 16.19 6.78 -9.88
CA ASN A 81 15.27 7.72 -10.50
C ASN A 81 13.82 7.24 -10.55
N TYR A 82 13.33 6.59 -9.49
CA TYR A 82 11.93 6.20 -9.40
C TYR A 82 11.27 6.66 -8.10
N ASN A 83 9.96 6.81 -8.17
CA ASN A 83 9.05 6.98 -7.04
C ASN A 83 8.00 5.87 -7.06
N TYR A 84 7.84 5.16 -5.96
CA TYR A 84 6.69 4.30 -5.70
C TYR A 84 5.77 4.97 -4.69
N SER A 85 4.51 5.16 -5.06
CA SER A 85 3.49 5.67 -4.16
C SER A 85 2.44 4.60 -3.89
N PHE A 86 2.01 4.53 -2.65
CA PHE A 86 1.02 3.58 -2.15
C PHE A 86 -0.11 4.36 -1.48
N SER A 87 -1.35 4.03 -1.82
CA SER A 87 -2.52 4.53 -1.11
C SER A 87 -3.40 3.34 -0.74
N THR A 88 -3.76 3.23 0.54
CA THR A 88 -4.69 2.22 1.02
C THR A 88 -5.84 2.88 1.78
N THR A 89 -7.06 2.38 1.58
CA THR A 89 -8.25 2.80 2.32
C THR A 89 -8.99 1.57 2.82
N TYR A 90 -8.88 1.32 4.12
CA TYR A 90 -9.60 0.25 4.80
C TYR A 90 -10.99 0.69 5.23
N SER A 91 -11.95 -0.23 5.14
CA SER A 91 -13.32 -0.03 5.65
C SER A 91 -13.95 -1.35 6.11
N THR A 92 -15.00 -1.22 6.93
CA THR A 92 -15.81 -2.34 7.42
C THR A 92 -17.04 -2.62 6.56
N TYR A 93 -16.98 -2.36 5.26
CA TYR A 93 -18.08 -2.61 4.31
C TYR A 93 -17.87 -3.86 3.45
N GLY A 94 -16.64 -4.32 3.30
CA GLY A 94 -16.28 -5.57 2.63
C GLY A 94 -16.96 -5.77 1.28
N GLU A 95 -17.52 -6.95 1.07
CA GLU A 95 -18.16 -7.33 -0.21
C GLU A 95 -19.34 -6.43 -0.59
N SER A 96 -20.04 -5.82 0.38
CA SER A 96 -21.15 -4.90 0.11
C SER A 96 -20.73 -3.58 -0.56
N ALA A 97 -19.45 -3.23 -0.50
CA ALA A 97 -18.92 -2.00 -1.09
C ALA A 97 -18.19 -2.23 -2.43
N VAL A 98 -18.18 -3.42 -3.00
CA VAL A 98 -17.43 -3.73 -4.24
C VAL A 98 -17.72 -2.72 -5.34
N GLU A 99 -18.97 -2.54 -5.72
CA GLU A 99 -19.35 -1.65 -6.83
C GLU A 99 -18.90 -0.20 -6.57
N SER A 100 -19.15 0.33 -5.35
CA SER A 100 -18.78 1.70 -5.01
C SER A 100 -17.26 1.89 -4.90
N SER A 101 -16.53 0.92 -4.34
CA SER A 101 -15.06 1.00 -4.23
C SER A 101 -14.38 0.90 -5.59
N LEU A 102 -14.87 0.03 -6.49
CA LEU A 102 -14.36 -0.04 -7.86
C LEU A 102 -14.63 1.26 -8.63
N GLY A 103 -15.80 1.89 -8.42
CA GLY A 103 -16.11 3.21 -8.98
C GLY A 103 -15.13 4.29 -8.48
N ILE A 104 -14.91 4.37 -7.17
CA ILE A 104 -13.96 5.34 -6.57
C ILE A 104 -12.54 5.13 -7.10
N LEU A 105 -12.09 3.88 -7.18
CA LEU A 105 -10.77 3.55 -7.73
C LEU A 105 -10.66 3.95 -9.20
N SER A 106 -11.65 3.63 -10.01
CA SER A 106 -11.70 3.99 -11.44
C SER A 106 -11.64 5.50 -11.65
N ASP A 107 -12.42 6.25 -10.89
CA ASP A 107 -12.41 7.73 -10.95
C ASP A 107 -11.05 8.31 -10.52
N SER A 108 -10.42 7.70 -9.51
CA SER A 108 -9.12 8.18 -8.98
C SER A 108 -7.97 8.07 -9.99
N VAL A 109 -8.04 7.14 -10.94
CA VAL A 109 -7.00 6.88 -11.95
C VAL A 109 -7.51 6.99 -13.38
N SER A 110 -8.69 7.60 -13.60
CA SER A 110 -9.32 7.78 -14.91
C SER A 110 -9.47 6.49 -15.72
N TYR A 111 -9.88 5.40 -15.06
CA TYR A 111 -9.98 4.07 -15.66
C TYR A 111 -11.42 3.71 -16.07
N ASN A 112 -11.57 3.14 -17.27
CA ASN A 112 -12.89 2.74 -17.82
C ASN A 112 -12.95 1.25 -18.21
N GLY A 113 -11.92 0.47 -17.84
CA GLY A 113 -11.83 -0.95 -18.20
C GLY A 113 -12.50 -1.88 -17.18
N GLU A 114 -12.31 -3.18 -17.40
CA GLU A 114 -12.79 -4.22 -16.51
C GLU A 114 -11.74 -4.62 -15.49
N TYR A 115 -12.19 -5.00 -14.28
CA TYR A 115 -11.32 -5.54 -13.25
C TYR A 115 -11.20 -7.05 -13.38
N GLU A 116 -9.97 -7.55 -13.31
CA GLU A 116 -9.71 -8.97 -13.15
C GLU A 116 -10.06 -9.41 -11.74
N LYS A 117 -10.87 -10.48 -11.59
CA LYS A 117 -11.15 -11.07 -10.29
C LYS A 117 -10.19 -12.21 -10.00
N ILE A 118 -9.38 -12.03 -8.95
CA ILE A 118 -8.45 -13.03 -8.42
C ILE A 118 -9.02 -13.57 -7.12
N GLU A 119 -9.09 -14.89 -6.98
CA GLU A 119 -9.57 -15.53 -5.76
C GLU A 119 -8.42 -16.19 -5.01
N THR A 120 -8.40 -15.98 -3.69
CA THR A 120 -7.57 -16.74 -2.75
C THR A 120 -8.48 -17.53 -1.80
N ASP A 121 -7.89 -18.29 -0.91
CA ASP A 121 -8.67 -19.03 0.11
C ASP A 121 -9.48 -18.09 1.01
N LYS A 122 -8.97 -16.86 1.27
CA LYS A 122 -9.54 -15.94 2.26
C LYS A 122 -10.06 -14.62 1.71
N THR A 123 -9.72 -14.27 0.47
CA THR A 123 -10.05 -12.97 -0.11
C THR A 123 -10.53 -13.08 -1.54
N HIS A 124 -11.36 -12.10 -1.95
CA HIS A 124 -11.54 -11.73 -3.34
C HIS A 124 -10.70 -10.48 -3.61
N ILE A 125 -9.99 -10.45 -4.74
CA ILE A 125 -9.20 -9.30 -5.19
C ILE A 125 -9.74 -8.90 -6.56
N TYR A 126 -10.18 -7.67 -6.70
CA TYR A 126 -10.56 -7.05 -7.98
C TYR A 126 -9.40 -6.16 -8.39
N PHE A 127 -8.68 -6.51 -9.43
CA PHE A 127 -7.41 -5.89 -9.82
C PHE A 127 -7.49 -5.29 -11.23
N ALA A 128 -6.90 -4.13 -11.42
CA ALA A 128 -6.73 -3.50 -12.72
C ALA A 128 -5.42 -2.71 -12.79
N LYS A 129 -5.06 -2.29 -14.00
CA LYS A 129 -3.89 -1.44 -14.27
C LYS A 129 -4.23 -0.40 -15.33
N SER A 130 -3.60 0.76 -15.22
CA SER A 130 -3.69 1.85 -16.20
C SER A 130 -2.39 2.66 -16.23
N GLU A 131 -2.30 3.58 -17.17
CA GLU A 131 -1.25 4.59 -17.22
C GLU A 131 -1.87 5.94 -17.56
N ASP A 132 -1.25 7.00 -17.07
CA ASP A 132 -1.60 8.38 -17.42
C ASP A 132 -0.33 9.19 -17.61
N THR A 133 -0.35 10.12 -18.57
CA THR A 133 0.79 11.00 -18.84
C THR A 133 0.35 12.45 -18.64
N TYR A 134 0.93 13.08 -17.64
CA TYR A 134 0.71 14.49 -17.34
C TYR A 134 2.01 15.26 -17.33
N ALA A 135 2.07 16.39 -18.06
CA ALA A 135 3.25 17.26 -18.16
C ALA A 135 4.54 16.56 -18.59
N GLY A 136 4.44 15.47 -19.37
CA GLY A 136 5.57 14.68 -19.85
C GLY A 136 6.03 13.58 -18.87
N ILE A 137 5.36 13.41 -17.75
CA ILE A 137 5.64 12.33 -16.77
C ILE A 137 4.58 11.25 -16.93
N THR A 138 5.01 10.02 -17.18
CA THR A 138 4.11 8.86 -17.26
C THR A 138 4.07 8.14 -15.92
N THR A 139 2.88 8.07 -15.34
CA THR A 139 2.60 7.32 -14.11
C THR A 139 1.87 6.03 -14.46
N TYR A 140 2.40 4.91 -13.99
CA TYR A 140 1.77 3.60 -14.13
C TYR A 140 1.04 3.25 -12.84
N PHE A 141 -0.24 2.91 -12.95
CA PHE A 141 -1.12 2.56 -11.84
C PHE A 141 -1.44 1.07 -11.85
N PHE A 142 -1.36 0.46 -10.68
CA PHE A 142 -1.81 -0.89 -10.38
C PHE A 142 -2.71 -0.80 -9.16
N PHE A 143 -3.98 -1.13 -9.30
CA PHE A 143 -4.95 -0.81 -8.27
C PHE A 143 -6.02 -1.89 -8.16
N GLY A 144 -6.71 -1.90 -7.03
CA GLY A 144 -7.74 -2.87 -6.80
C GLY A 144 -8.45 -2.74 -5.46
N TYR A 145 -9.46 -3.55 -5.29
CA TYR A 145 -10.20 -3.70 -4.06
C TYR A 145 -10.11 -5.14 -3.57
N ILE A 146 -9.78 -5.31 -2.30
CA ILE A 146 -9.64 -6.60 -1.65
C ILE A 146 -10.77 -6.73 -0.65
N THR A 147 -11.52 -7.84 -0.68
CA THR A 147 -12.54 -8.14 0.32
C THR A 147 -12.22 -9.42 1.06
N SER A 148 -12.56 -9.46 2.36
CA SER A 148 -12.51 -10.68 3.16
C SER A 148 -13.68 -11.60 2.80
N LYS A 149 -13.42 -12.90 2.67
CA LYS A 149 -14.47 -13.94 2.56
C LYS A 149 -15.07 -14.31 3.93
N GLU A 150 -14.40 -13.92 5.02
CA GLU A 150 -14.77 -14.33 6.39
C GLU A 150 -15.37 -13.19 7.21
N SER A 151 -15.32 -11.93 6.73
CA SER A 151 -15.80 -10.76 7.47
C SER A 151 -16.22 -9.61 6.54
N GLN A 152 -16.91 -8.59 7.08
CA GLN A 152 -17.28 -7.37 6.35
C GLN A 152 -16.10 -6.38 6.33
N LYS A 153 -14.94 -6.80 5.83
CA LYS A 153 -13.74 -5.97 5.74
C LYS A 153 -13.28 -5.86 4.30
N GLY A 154 -12.88 -4.66 3.91
CA GLY A 154 -12.34 -4.39 2.58
C GLY A 154 -11.23 -3.36 2.60
N LEU A 155 -10.37 -3.40 1.59
CA LEU A 155 -9.24 -2.51 1.41
C LEU A 155 -9.16 -2.06 -0.04
N GLU A 156 -9.32 -0.77 -0.31
CA GLU A 156 -8.92 -0.14 -1.56
C GLU A 156 -7.39 0.02 -1.57
N TYR A 157 -6.78 -0.21 -2.71
CA TYR A 157 -5.34 -0.15 -2.89
C TYR A 157 -5.00 0.48 -4.23
N ILE A 158 -4.11 1.46 -4.22
CA ILE A 158 -3.49 2.03 -5.40
C ILE A 158 -1.98 2.00 -5.19
N PHE A 159 -1.28 1.32 -6.06
CA PHE A 159 0.16 1.40 -6.21
C PHE A 159 0.48 2.11 -7.52
N SER A 160 1.29 3.14 -7.46
CA SER A 160 1.76 3.83 -8.65
C SER A 160 3.28 3.90 -8.70
N THR A 161 3.81 3.98 -9.90
CA THR A 161 5.23 4.19 -10.12
C THR A 161 5.45 5.14 -11.29
N GLU A 162 6.42 6.03 -11.10
CA GLU A 162 6.82 7.03 -12.09
C GLU A 162 8.32 7.33 -11.97
N CYS A 163 8.87 7.94 -12.99
CA CYS A 163 10.22 8.49 -12.91
C CYS A 163 10.20 9.83 -12.17
N ILE A 164 11.19 10.07 -11.32
CA ILE A 164 11.36 11.38 -10.68
C ILE A 164 11.77 12.45 -11.72
N ASP A 165 12.60 12.05 -12.68
CA ASP A 165 13.08 12.93 -13.76
C ASP A 165 13.24 12.12 -15.06
N GLU A 166 12.28 12.25 -15.97
CA GLU A 166 12.28 11.52 -17.25
C GLU A 166 13.41 11.94 -18.22
N SER A 167 14.02 13.10 -18.00
CA SER A 167 15.18 13.53 -18.80
C SER A 167 16.44 12.71 -18.51
N LYS A 168 16.49 12.00 -17.39
CA LYS A 168 17.61 11.14 -17.03
C LYS A 168 17.50 9.77 -17.71
N LEU A 169 18.59 9.33 -18.34
CA LEU A 169 18.71 8.00 -18.95
C LEU A 169 18.52 6.82 -17.98
N THR A 170 18.57 7.08 -16.66
CA THR A 170 18.31 6.10 -15.60
C THR A 170 16.84 5.81 -15.39
N CYS A 171 15.94 6.60 -15.99
CA CYS A 171 14.52 6.32 -15.95
C CYS A 171 14.19 5.13 -16.83
N ASN A 172 14.00 3.96 -16.23
CA ASN A 172 13.58 2.73 -16.91
C ASN A 172 12.61 1.95 -16.01
N ILE A 173 11.32 2.28 -16.13
CA ILE A 173 10.28 1.58 -15.37
C ILE A 173 9.94 0.27 -16.08
N ASP A 174 10.21 -0.84 -15.40
CA ASP A 174 9.78 -2.17 -15.81
C ASP A 174 8.34 -2.39 -15.32
N ILE A 175 7.38 -2.18 -16.23
CA ILE A 175 5.94 -2.30 -15.94
C ILE A 175 5.59 -3.69 -15.38
N LYS A 176 6.24 -4.75 -15.90
CA LYS A 176 5.98 -6.11 -15.43
C LYS A 176 6.43 -6.30 -13.99
N LYS A 177 7.60 -5.78 -13.62
CA LYS A 177 8.06 -5.79 -12.22
C LYS A 177 7.17 -4.92 -11.33
N GLY A 178 6.68 -3.80 -11.84
CA GLY A 178 5.69 -2.97 -11.13
C GLY A 178 4.42 -3.74 -10.81
N GLU A 179 3.86 -4.46 -11.79
CA GLU A 179 2.69 -5.31 -11.61
C GLU A 179 2.95 -6.45 -10.62
N GLU A 180 4.07 -7.16 -10.75
CA GLU A 180 4.46 -8.23 -9.83
C GLU A 180 4.58 -7.70 -8.38
N LYS A 181 5.19 -6.53 -8.21
CA LYS A 181 5.32 -5.85 -6.92
C LYS A 181 3.96 -5.47 -6.33
N ALA A 182 3.09 -4.84 -7.14
CA ALA A 182 1.73 -4.47 -6.72
C ALA A 182 0.94 -5.69 -6.26
N LEU A 183 0.94 -6.77 -7.03
CA LEU A 183 0.25 -8.02 -6.69
C LEU A 183 0.84 -8.68 -5.45
N HIS A 184 2.15 -8.56 -5.21
CA HIS A 184 2.79 -9.06 -4.00
C HIS A 184 2.24 -8.36 -2.75
N TYR A 185 2.15 -7.03 -2.75
CA TYR A 185 1.54 -6.28 -1.65
C TYR A 185 0.06 -6.59 -1.47
N LEU A 186 -0.73 -6.60 -2.56
CA LEU A 186 -2.14 -6.95 -2.52
C LEU A 186 -2.40 -8.31 -1.88
N LYS A 187 -1.62 -9.32 -2.26
CA LYS A 187 -1.73 -10.68 -1.73
C LYS A 187 -1.20 -10.82 -0.30
N SER A 188 -0.41 -9.85 0.17
CA SER A 188 0.09 -9.83 1.55
C SER A 188 -0.96 -9.39 2.57
N VAL A 189 -2.04 -8.74 2.11
CA VAL A 189 -3.13 -8.26 2.97
C VAL A 189 -3.80 -9.43 3.68
N LYS A 190 -3.85 -9.32 4.99
CA LYS A 190 -4.56 -10.28 5.86
C LYS A 190 -5.56 -9.51 6.72
N PHE A 191 -6.82 -9.85 6.60
CA PHE A 191 -7.84 -9.33 7.49
C PHE A 191 -7.83 -10.11 8.80
N ASN A 192 -7.78 -9.39 9.92
CA ASN A 192 -7.80 -10.02 11.24
C ASN A 192 -9.20 -10.55 11.52
N LYS A 193 -9.29 -11.66 12.24
CA LYS A 193 -10.58 -12.18 12.74
C LYS A 193 -11.14 -11.23 13.79
N GLU A 194 -12.45 -11.19 13.90
CA GLU A 194 -13.14 -10.54 15.01
C GLU A 194 -12.94 -11.34 16.30
#